data_06f67123c0325e816ba2f0e188d31148
#
_entry.id   06f67123c0325e816ba2f0e188d31148
#
_cell.length_a   1.000
_cell.length_b   1.000
_cell.length_c   1.000
_cell.angle_alpha   90.00
_cell.angle_beta   90.00
_cell.angle_gamma   90.00
#
_symmetry.space_group_name_H-M   'P 1'
#
loop_
_entity.id
_entity.type
_entity.pdbx_description
1 polymer ?
#
loop_
_entity_poly.entity_id
_entity_poly.type
_entity_poly.pdbx_seq_one_letter_code
_entity_poly.pdbx_strand_id
1 'polypeptide(L)'
;MKRILLLLLFGLGVFSAQSQITVDNTLTVQQLVDDVLVLGQCAEVNNVASPMNSDFAGLGFDSFGAFDGTTSTPVFPFDGGIILATNGIDMVPTGMPNQNGGNPPWLGDADLDALISEPNGTNNATIIEFEFIPFVDQISFNYLLASDEYPTFVCTFADTFAFILSGPGISDV
;
A
#
# COMPACT_ATOMS: atom_id res chain seq x y z
N MET A 1 25.86 -51.61 34.70
CA MET A 1 24.65 -50.75 34.67
C MET A 1 24.94 -49.57 33.73
N LYS A 2 24.38 -49.63 32.52
CA LYS A 2 24.57 -48.57 31.48
C LYS A 2 23.47 -47.52 31.66
N ARG A 3 23.85 -46.30 31.96
CA ARG A 3 22.91 -45.16 31.99
C ARG A 3 22.74 -44.63 30.57
N ILE A 4 21.56 -44.80 30.02
CA ILE A 4 21.15 -44.22 28.78
C ILE A 4 20.71 -42.78 29.07
N LEU A 5 21.48 -41.84 28.63
CA LEU A 5 21.14 -40.40 28.69
C LEU A 5 20.27 -40.08 27.45
N LEU A 6 18.97 -39.96 27.66
CA LEU A 6 18.02 -39.56 26.62
C LEU A 6 18.09 -38.03 26.47
N LEU A 7 18.80 -37.55 25.48
CA LEU A 7 18.80 -36.14 25.06
C LEU A 7 17.51 -35.85 24.27
N LEU A 8 16.52 -35.32 24.97
CA LEU A 8 15.36 -34.70 24.33
C LEU A 8 15.82 -33.38 23.71
N LEU A 9 16.12 -33.42 22.43
CA LEU A 9 16.26 -32.19 21.59
C LEU A 9 14.85 -31.61 21.43
N PHE A 10 14.48 -30.67 22.26
CA PHE A 10 13.34 -29.80 22.05
C PHE A 10 13.76 -28.82 20.94
N GLY A 11 13.46 -29.17 19.69
CA GLY A 11 13.55 -28.25 18.58
C GLY A 11 12.50 -27.15 18.78
N LEU A 12 12.89 -26.03 19.34
CA LEU A 12 12.13 -24.79 19.29
C LEU A 12 12.13 -24.35 17.82
N GLY A 13 11.15 -24.84 17.06
CA GLY A 13 10.80 -24.25 15.79
C GLY A 13 10.32 -22.83 16.06
N VAL A 14 11.12 -21.86 15.72
CA VAL A 14 10.68 -20.46 15.65
C VAL A 14 9.76 -20.38 14.46
N PHE A 15 8.46 -20.55 14.67
CA PHE A 15 7.45 -20.21 13.68
C PHE A 15 7.42 -18.69 13.62
N SER A 16 8.04 -18.12 12.61
CA SER A 16 7.77 -16.74 12.23
C SER A 16 6.34 -16.73 11.69
N ALA A 17 5.38 -16.32 12.51
CA ALA A 17 4.05 -15.99 12.04
C ALA A 17 4.18 -14.68 11.26
N GLN A 18 4.30 -14.78 9.96
CA GLN A 18 4.19 -13.62 9.08
C GLN A 18 2.72 -13.44 8.77
N SER A 19 2.20 -12.25 9.03
CA SER A 19 0.89 -11.84 8.53
C SER A 19 1.02 -11.73 7.02
N GLN A 20 0.64 -12.77 6.29
CA GLN A 20 0.71 -12.80 4.85
C GLN A 20 -0.67 -12.47 4.30
N ILE A 21 -0.80 -11.22 3.87
CA ILE A 21 -1.83 -10.90 2.88
C ILE A 21 -1.40 -11.48 1.53
N THR A 22 -2.32 -11.76 0.65
CA THR A 22 -2.01 -12.01 -0.77
C THR A 22 -2.23 -10.74 -1.55
N VAL A 23 -1.42 -10.52 -2.58
CA VAL A 23 -1.55 -9.35 -3.47
C VAL A 23 -1.87 -9.81 -4.89
N ASP A 24 -2.66 -9.01 -5.59
CA ASP A 24 -3.02 -9.18 -6.99
C ASP A 24 -2.68 -7.88 -7.73
N ASN A 25 -1.67 -7.94 -8.58
CA ASN A 25 -1.21 -6.86 -9.44
C ASN A 25 -1.71 -6.98 -10.88
N THR A 26 -2.65 -7.87 -11.16
CA THR A 26 -3.18 -8.09 -12.51
C THR A 26 -4.35 -7.19 -12.86
N LEU A 27 -4.93 -6.51 -11.87
CA LEU A 27 -6.05 -5.62 -12.04
C LEU A 27 -5.60 -4.27 -12.62
N THR A 28 -6.36 -3.78 -13.58
CA THR A 28 -6.17 -2.41 -14.06
C THR A 28 -6.60 -1.40 -12.99
N VAL A 29 -6.11 -0.16 -13.08
CA VAL A 29 -6.51 0.90 -12.15
C VAL A 29 -8.04 1.12 -12.17
N GLN A 30 -8.69 0.99 -13.32
CA GLN A 30 -10.15 1.06 -13.42
C GLN A 30 -10.82 -0.03 -12.61
N GLN A 31 -10.37 -1.29 -12.75
CA GLN A 31 -10.92 -2.41 -11.98
C GLN A 31 -10.66 -2.25 -10.47
N LEU A 32 -9.51 -1.72 -10.09
CA LEU A 32 -9.23 -1.44 -8.67
C LEU A 32 -10.23 -0.44 -8.08
N VAL A 33 -10.57 0.61 -8.82
CA VAL A 33 -11.54 1.60 -8.33
C VAL A 33 -12.96 1.04 -8.36
N ASP A 34 -13.39 0.44 -9.46
CA ASP A 34 -14.78 0.00 -9.64
C ASP A 34 -15.14 -1.23 -8.81
N ASP A 35 -14.23 -2.21 -8.71
CA ASP A 35 -14.53 -3.53 -8.15
C ASP A 35 -14.02 -3.69 -6.72
N VAL A 36 -13.05 -2.88 -6.29
CA VAL A 36 -12.39 -3.04 -5.00
C VAL A 36 -12.59 -1.83 -4.08
N LEU A 37 -12.36 -0.61 -4.58
CA LEU A 37 -12.40 0.59 -3.74
C LEU A 37 -13.83 1.11 -3.55
N VAL A 38 -14.58 1.27 -4.64
CA VAL A 38 -15.96 1.80 -4.62
C VAL A 38 -16.94 0.63 -4.67
N LEU A 39 -17.03 -0.10 -3.57
CA LEU A 39 -17.93 -1.24 -3.47
C LEU A 39 -19.40 -0.80 -3.46
N GLY A 40 -20.16 -1.34 -4.40
CA GLY A 40 -21.59 -1.12 -4.48
C GLY A 40 -21.98 0.12 -5.30
N GLN A 41 -23.28 0.45 -5.31
CA GLN A 41 -23.83 1.57 -6.08
C GLN A 41 -23.92 2.85 -5.22
N CYS A 42 -22.86 3.19 -4.52
CA CYS A 42 -22.84 4.40 -3.68
C CYS A 42 -22.32 5.65 -4.43
N ALA A 43 -21.70 5.46 -5.56
CA ALA A 43 -21.22 6.54 -6.43
C ALA A 43 -21.14 6.08 -7.89
N GLU A 44 -21.21 7.02 -8.81
CA GLU A 44 -20.77 6.87 -10.19
C GLU A 44 -19.31 7.30 -10.29
N VAL A 45 -18.47 6.46 -10.90
CA VAL A 45 -17.03 6.70 -11.04
C VAL A 45 -16.70 6.96 -12.50
N ASN A 46 -15.87 7.96 -12.76
CA ASN A 46 -15.42 8.37 -14.08
C ASN A 46 -13.95 8.77 -14.05
N ASN A 47 -13.32 8.82 -15.21
CA ASN A 47 -11.97 9.38 -15.44
C ASN A 47 -10.89 8.77 -14.50
N VAL A 48 -10.95 7.44 -14.31
CA VAL A 48 -9.95 6.74 -13.48
C VAL A 48 -8.59 6.73 -14.18
N ALA A 49 -7.56 7.13 -13.47
CA ALA A 49 -6.19 7.18 -13.95
C ALA A 49 -5.18 6.86 -12.83
N SER A 50 -3.99 6.46 -13.23
CA SER A 50 -2.81 6.43 -12.37
C SER A 50 -1.70 7.22 -13.04
N PRO A 51 -1.64 8.55 -12.81
CA PRO A 51 -0.72 9.43 -13.52
C PRO A 51 0.74 9.22 -13.12
N MET A 52 0.98 8.64 -11.97
CA MET A 52 2.31 8.28 -11.49
C MET A 52 2.28 6.93 -10.77
N ASN A 53 3.19 6.06 -11.12
CA ASN A 53 3.41 4.74 -10.51
C ASN A 53 4.75 4.16 -11.00
N SER A 54 5.09 2.94 -10.59
CA SER A 54 6.33 2.25 -10.97
C SER A 54 6.46 1.98 -12.48
N ASP A 55 5.35 1.79 -13.19
CA ASP A 55 5.37 1.56 -14.64
C ASP A 55 5.86 2.77 -15.41
N PHE A 56 5.54 3.98 -14.93
CA PHE A 56 6.05 5.22 -15.49
C PHE A 56 7.57 5.27 -15.54
N ALA A 57 8.20 4.63 -14.57
CA ALA A 57 9.65 4.52 -14.48
C ALA A 57 10.23 3.32 -15.22
N GLY A 58 9.40 2.43 -15.74
CA GLY A 58 9.82 1.21 -16.45
C GLY A 58 10.57 0.22 -15.55
N LEU A 59 10.20 0.13 -14.27
CA LEU A 59 10.96 -0.63 -13.27
C LEU A 59 10.67 -2.13 -13.28
N GLY A 60 9.62 -2.57 -13.99
CA GLY A 60 9.29 -3.97 -14.16
C GLY A 60 8.66 -4.65 -12.93
N PHE A 61 8.06 -3.85 -12.05
CA PHE A 61 7.22 -4.29 -10.94
C PHE A 61 6.07 -3.31 -10.77
N ASP A 62 4.99 -3.75 -10.14
CA ASP A 62 3.80 -2.92 -9.91
C ASP A 62 3.82 -2.31 -8.51
N SER A 63 3.44 -1.03 -8.40
CA SER A 63 3.37 -0.30 -7.14
C SER A 63 1.94 -0.13 -6.61
N PHE A 64 0.94 -0.62 -7.31
CA PHE A 64 -0.45 -0.68 -6.87
C PHE A 64 -1.10 -2.01 -7.24
N GLY A 65 -2.16 -2.38 -6.55
CA GLY A 65 -2.94 -3.58 -6.80
C GLY A 65 -4.02 -3.78 -5.76
N ALA A 66 -4.62 -4.97 -5.75
CA ALA A 66 -5.53 -5.40 -4.71
C ALA A 66 -4.80 -6.28 -3.68
N PHE A 67 -5.35 -6.35 -2.47
CA PHE A 67 -4.93 -7.33 -1.48
C PHE A 67 -6.11 -8.11 -0.91
N ASP A 68 -5.85 -9.34 -0.48
CA ASP A 68 -6.75 -10.19 0.29
C ASP A 68 -6.09 -10.51 1.64
N GLY A 69 -6.73 -10.09 2.71
CA GLY A 69 -6.32 -10.30 4.10
C GLY A 69 -7.08 -11.42 4.81
N THR A 70 -8.05 -12.06 4.15
CA THR A 70 -8.96 -13.02 4.79
C THR A 70 -8.26 -14.27 5.31
N THR A 71 -7.15 -14.66 4.71
CA THR A 71 -6.38 -15.86 5.09
C THR A 71 -5.16 -15.54 5.95
N SER A 72 -4.96 -14.29 6.32
CA SER A 72 -3.77 -13.86 7.07
C SER A 72 -3.76 -14.40 8.52
N THR A 73 -2.55 -14.70 9.02
CA THR A 73 -2.34 -15.14 10.39
C THR A 73 -1.10 -14.43 10.97
N PRO A 74 -1.25 -13.56 11.98
CA PRO A 74 -2.51 -13.14 12.62
C PRO A 74 -3.47 -12.42 11.70
N VAL A 75 -4.73 -12.32 12.09
CA VAL A 75 -5.78 -11.70 11.29
C VAL A 75 -5.41 -10.26 10.92
N PHE A 76 -5.41 -9.96 9.63
CA PHE A 76 -5.20 -8.61 9.13
C PHE A 76 -6.46 -7.76 9.40
N PRO A 77 -6.34 -6.46 9.68
CA PRO A 77 -7.48 -5.64 10.07
C PRO A 77 -8.54 -5.44 8.96
N PHE A 78 -8.21 -5.73 7.71
CA PHE A 78 -9.12 -5.61 6.57
C PHE A 78 -9.17 -6.91 5.79
N ASP A 79 -10.37 -7.29 5.35
CA ASP A 79 -10.57 -8.49 4.53
C ASP A 79 -9.99 -8.33 3.12
N GLY A 80 -9.95 -7.11 2.60
CA GLY A 80 -9.37 -6.78 1.32
C GLY A 80 -9.45 -5.29 1.02
N GLY A 81 -8.85 -4.89 -0.08
CA GLY A 81 -8.81 -3.50 -0.52
C GLY A 81 -7.74 -3.25 -1.57
N ILE A 82 -7.48 -2.00 -1.85
CA ILE A 82 -6.36 -1.60 -2.70
C ILE A 82 -5.10 -1.38 -1.86
N ILE A 83 -3.97 -1.57 -2.50
CA ILE A 83 -2.66 -1.28 -1.94
C ILE A 83 -1.94 -0.30 -2.87
N LEU A 84 -1.36 0.73 -2.28
CA LEU A 84 -0.44 1.67 -2.93
C LEU A 84 0.89 1.58 -2.19
N ALA A 85 1.98 1.50 -2.91
CA ALA A 85 3.30 1.39 -2.33
C ALA A 85 4.28 2.35 -3.01
N THR A 86 5.25 2.79 -2.27
CA THR A 86 6.44 3.49 -2.77
C THR A 86 7.48 2.49 -3.32
N ASN A 87 7.01 1.25 -3.55
CA ASN A 87 7.82 0.08 -3.86
C ASN A 87 7.01 -0.98 -4.59
N GLY A 88 7.59 -2.15 -4.93
CA GLY A 88 6.85 -3.27 -5.49
C GLY A 88 5.89 -3.89 -4.48
N ILE A 89 4.62 -4.01 -4.85
CA ILE A 89 3.58 -4.56 -3.94
C ILE A 89 3.76 -6.05 -3.67
N ASP A 90 4.42 -6.79 -4.53
CA ASP A 90 4.75 -8.21 -4.35
C ASP A 90 5.69 -8.47 -3.15
N MET A 91 6.40 -7.44 -2.70
CA MET A 91 7.27 -7.50 -1.53
C MET A 91 6.52 -7.30 -0.22
N VAL A 92 5.36 -6.65 -0.24
CA VAL A 92 4.59 -6.34 0.97
C VAL A 92 4.22 -7.58 1.79
N PRO A 93 3.74 -8.69 1.20
CA PRO A 93 3.43 -9.89 1.96
C PRO A 93 4.64 -10.52 2.65
N THR A 94 5.83 -10.30 2.12
CA THR A 94 7.05 -10.94 2.64
C THR A 94 7.64 -10.21 3.84
N GLY A 95 7.20 -8.96 4.10
CA GLY A 95 7.78 -8.11 5.13
C GLY A 95 9.26 -7.80 4.88
N MET A 96 9.73 -7.99 3.65
CA MET A 96 11.11 -7.66 3.30
C MET A 96 11.19 -6.18 2.93
N PRO A 97 12.08 -5.42 3.57
CA PRO A 97 12.34 -4.05 3.15
C PRO A 97 12.86 -4.09 1.71
N ASN A 98 12.14 -3.51 0.82
CA ASN A 98 12.62 -3.30 -0.53
C ASN A 98 13.35 -1.95 -0.56
N GLN A 99 14.57 -1.95 -1.01
CA GLN A 99 15.44 -0.78 -0.98
C GLN A 99 15.45 -0.04 -2.32
N ASN A 100 14.32 0.00 -3.02
CA ASN A 100 14.22 0.73 -4.28
C ASN A 100 13.87 2.22 -4.09
N GLY A 101 13.81 2.69 -2.86
CA GLY A 101 13.57 4.08 -2.54
C GLY A 101 14.57 5.02 -3.21
N GLY A 102 14.08 6.15 -3.71
CA GLY A 102 14.92 7.14 -4.36
C GLY A 102 15.36 6.78 -5.78
N ASN A 103 14.63 5.92 -6.47
CA ASN A 103 14.93 5.57 -7.86
C ASN A 103 14.63 6.76 -8.79
N PRO A 104 15.64 7.41 -9.40
CA PRO A 104 15.49 8.66 -10.12
C PRO A 104 14.45 8.69 -11.23
N PRO A 105 14.14 7.59 -11.96
CA PRO A 105 13.08 7.63 -12.95
C PRO A 105 11.68 7.71 -12.37
N TRP A 106 11.48 7.26 -11.12
CA TRP A 106 10.19 7.25 -10.45
C TRP A 106 10.05 8.49 -9.57
N LEU A 107 9.36 9.47 -10.09
CA LEU A 107 9.25 10.79 -9.49
C LEU A 107 8.28 10.81 -8.31
N GLY A 108 8.34 11.89 -7.54
CA GLY A 108 7.35 12.26 -6.55
C GLY A 108 6.14 12.95 -7.16
N ASP A 109 5.38 13.60 -6.31
CA ASP A 109 4.15 14.30 -6.68
C ASP A 109 4.12 15.72 -6.13
N ALA A 110 3.68 16.67 -6.97
CA ALA A 110 3.67 18.08 -6.62
C ALA A 110 2.63 18.45 -5.55
N ASP A 111 1.52 17.74 -5.50
CA ASP A 111 0.47 17.98 -4.50
C ASP A 111 0.93 17.46 -3.13
N LEU A 112 1.59 16.30 -3.11
CA LEU A 112 2.24 15.80 -1.89
C LEU A 112 3.34 16.76 -1.42
N ASP A 113 4.16 17.27 -2.34
CA ASP A 113 5.23 18.24 -2.03
C ASP A 113 4.67 19.53 -1.42
N ALA A 114 3.47 19.95 -1.86
CA ALA A 114 2.80 21.12 -1.31
C ALA A 114 2.26 20.88 0.12
N LEU A 115 1.93 19.65 0.46
CA LEU A 115 1.40 19.28 1.79
C LEU A 115 2.49 19.07 2.84
N ILE A 116 3.69 18.70 2.40
CA ILE A 116 4.82 18.41 3.29
C ILE A 116 5.87 19.51 3.18
N SER A 117 6.60 19.73 4.27
CA SER A 117 7.67 20.74 4.29
C SER A 117 9.05 20.12 4.03
N GLU A 118 9.12 19.10 3.17
CA GLU A 118 10.37 18.43 2.86
C GLU A 118 11.15 19.19 1.78
N PRO A 119 12.40 19.58 2.03
CA PRO A 119 13.16 20.44 1.12
C PRO A 119 13.55 19.79 -0.20
N ASN A 120 13.48 18.47 -0.28
CA ASN A 120 13.87 17.69 -1.46
C ASN A 120 12.68 17.15 -2.26
N GLY A 121 11.44 17.42 -1.79
CA GLY A 121 10.23 16.87 -2.37
C GLY A 121 10.06 15.37 -2.13
N THR A 122 8.99 14.83 -2.69
CA THR A 122 8.65 13.39 -2.63
C THR A 122 9.34 12.61 -3.77
N ASN A 123 9.38 11.31 -3.61
CA ASN A 123 9.88 10.37 -4.62
C ASN A 123 8.99 9.13 -4.60
N ASN A 124 9.02 8.36 -5.68
CA ASN A 124 8.34 7.09 -5.79
C ASN A 124 6.84 7.18 -5.51
N ALA A 125 6.18 8.23 -6.02
CA ALA A 125 4.75 8.42 -5.81
C ALA A 125 3.94 7.37 -6.57
N THR A 126 2.94 6.80 -5.91
CA THR A 126 1.92 5.96 -6.53
C THR A 126 0.57 6.62 -6.33
N ILE A 127 -0.07 6.99 -7.43
CA ILE A 127 -1.25 7.84 -7.44
C ILE A 127 -2.38 7.12 -8.15
N ILE A 128 -3.57 7.14 -7.54
CA ILE A 128 -4.83 6.81 -8.20
C ILE A 128 -5.73 8.04 -8.12
N GLU A 129 -6.20 8.48 -9.27
CA GLU A 129 -7.13 9.59 -9.42
C GLU A 129 -8.41 9.11 -10.07
N PHE A 130 -9.53 9.64 -9.63
CA PHE A 130 -10.82 9.41 -10.29
C PHE A 130 -11.81 10.51 -9.91
N GLU A 131 -12.78 10.72 -10.80
CA GLU A 131 -13.94 11.54 -10.51
C GLU A 131 -15.07 10.67 -9.99
N PHE A 132 -15.83 11.15 -9.03
CA PHE A 132 -17.01 10.43 -8.55
C PHE A 132 -18.18 11.36 -8.28
N ILE A 133 -19.38 10.84 -8.54
CA ILE A 133 -20.65 11.48 -8.19
C ILE A 133 -21.28 10.64 -7.10
N PRO A 134 -21.29 11.09 -5.85
CA PRO A 134 -21.84 10.32 -4.74
C PRO A 134 -23.38 10.29 -4.83
N PHE A 135 -23.98 9.14 -4.52
CA PHE A 135 -25.43 8.98 -4.39
C PHE A 135 -25.89 9.06 -2.93
N VAL A 136 -24.98 9.29 -2.02
CA VAL A 136 -25.18 9.37 -0.58
C VAL A 136 -24.53 10.62 -0.01
N ASP A 137 -25.00 11.07 1.15
CA ASP A 137 -24.53 12.31 1.76
C ASP A 137 -23.21 12.15 2.52
N GLN A 138 -22.74 10.93 2.67
CA GLN A 138 -21.50 10.63 3.40
C GLN A 138 -20.76 9.50 2.72
N ILE A 139 -19.47 9.70 2.54
CA ILE A 139 -18.52 8.66 2.17
C ILE A 139 -17.56 8.40 3.32
N SER A 140 -17.14 7.16 3.48
CA SER A 140 -16.12 6.78 4.45
C SER A 140 -15.23 5.70 3.85
N PHE A 141 -13.97 5.72 4.24
CA PHE A 141 -13.01 4.68 3.89
C PHE A 141 -12.13 4.38 5.09
N ASN A 142 -11.61 3.17 5.13
CA ASN A 142 -10.62 2.77 6.11
C ASN A 142 -9.24 2.73 5.43
N TYR A 143 -8.21 3.11 6.16
CA TYR A 143 -6.86 3.03 5.66
C TYR A 143 -5.91 2.53 6.74
N LEU A 144 -4.78 1.99 6.29
CA LEU A 144 -3.67 1.60 7.12
C LEU A 144 -2.38 2.06 6.45
N LEU A 145 -1.59 2.85 7.16
CA LEU A 145 -0.25 3.20 6.74
C LEU A 145 0.72 2.17 7.34
N ALA A 146 1.44 1.49 6.49
CA ALA A 146 2.51 0.57 6.87
C ALA A 146 3.86 1.14 6.42
N SER A 147 4.86 1.05 7.27
CA SER A 147 6.23 1.46 6.96
C SER A 147 7.19 0.35 7.37
N ASP A 148 8.14 0.05 6.52
CA ASP A 148 9.24 -0.90 6.78
C ASP A 148 10.49 -0.21 7.38
N GLU A 149 10.43 1.08 7.61
CA GLU A 149 11.54 1.86 8.16
C GLU A 149 11.72 1.67 9.67
N TYR A 150 10.71 1.15 10.33
CA TYR A 150 10.77 0.86 11.76
C TYR A 150 11.44 -0.50 12.03
N PRO A 151 12.36 -0.62 13.00
CA PRO A 151 12.89 0.45 13.87
C PRO A 151 14.16 1.12 13.34
N THR A 152 14.70 0.69 12.20
CA THR A 152 16.08 0.98 11.80
C THR A 152 16.26 2.37 11.23
N PHE A 153 15.30 2.85 10.45
CA PHE A 153 15.39 4.10 9.70
C PHE A 153 14.45 5.19 10.21
N VAL A 154 13.85 4.99 11.38
CA VAL A 154 12.99 5.99 12.03
C VAL A 154 13.67 7.33 12.10
N CYS A 155 13.00 8.40 11.67
CA CYS A 155 13.51 9.76 11.58
C CYS A 155 14.62 9.98 10.53
N THR A 156 14.91 8.99 9.68
CA THR A 156 15.87 9.13 8.58
C THR A 156 15.15 9.25 7.24
N PHE A 157 14.13 8.41 7.04
CA PHE A 157 13.24 8.44 5.90
C PHE A 157 11.80 8.58 6.41
N ALA A 158 10.90 9.03 5.57
CA ALA A 158 9.49 9.16 5.89
C ALA A 158 8.66 8.95 4.62
N ASP A 159 7.67 8.07 4.72
CA ASP A 159 6.64 7.94 3.72
C ASP A 159 5.50 8.91 3.99
N THR A 160 4.90 9.43 2.94
CA THR A 160 3.76 10.34 3.01
C THR A 160 2.57 9.74 2.29
N PHE A 161 1.41 9.88 2.89
CA PHE A 161 0.16 9.47 2.32
C PHE A 161 -0.86 10.61 2.45
N ALA A 162 -1.63 10.87 1.39
CA ALA A 162 -2.71 11.86 1.40
C ALA A 162 -3.93 11.36 0.62
N PHE A 163 -5.10 11.75 1.10
CA PHE A 163 -6.32 11.82 0.31
C PHE A 163 -6.54 13.28 -0.05
N ILE A 164 -6.61 13.57 -1.34
CA ILE A 164 -6.83 14.92 -1.85
C ILE A 164 -8.20 14.93 -2.52
N LEU A 165 -9.10 15.72 -1.99
CA LEU A 165 -10.46 15.87 -2.50
C LEU A 165 -10.67 17.28 -3.02
N SER A 166 -11.08 17.40 -4.27
CA SER A 166 -11.46 18.67 -4.89
C SER A 166 -12.83 18.58 -5.54
N GLY A 167 -13.49 19.72 -5.73
CA GLY A 167 -14.78 19.74 -6.41
C GLY A 167 -15.59 20.99 -6.15
N PRO A 168 -16.80 21.09 -6.75
CA PRO A 168 -17.66 22.25 -6.56
C PRO A 168 -18.04 22.45 -5.07
N GLY A 169 -17.60 23.57 -4.49
CA GLY A 169 -17.86 23.90 -3.09
C GLY A 169 -16.90 23.24 -2.08
N ILE A 170 -15.91 22.50 -2.56
CA ILE A 170 -14.80 21.96 -1.77
C ILE A 170 -13.57 22.77 -2.15
N SER A 171 -13.01 23.49 -1.20
CA SER A 171 -11.68 24.08 -1.35
C SER A 171 -10.69 23.08 -0.79
N ASP A 172 -9.75 22.70 -1.59
CA ASP A 172 -8.70 21.70 -1.40
C ASP A 172 -8.40 21.36 0.08
N VAL A 173 -8.72 20.12 0.44
CA VAL A 173 -8.50 19.59 1.79
C VAL A 173 -7.60 18.36 1.65
#